data_dc729483f6752ded0bf51b4bb36fb36d
#
_entry.id   dc729483f6752ded0bf51b4bb36fb36d
#
_cell.length_a   1.000
_cell.length_b   1.000
_cell.length_c   1.000
_cell.angle_alpha   90.00
_cell.angle_beta   90.00
_cell.angle_gamma   90.00
#
_symmetry.space_group_name_H-M   'P 1'
#
loop_
_entity.id
_entity.type
_entity.pdbx_description
1 polymer ?
#
loop_
_entity_poly.entity_id
_entity_poly.type
_entity_poly.pdbx_seq_one_letter_code
_entity_poly.pdbx_strand_id
1 'polypeptide(L)'
;MTDKTADLLIKRGATFSPERTLRFTLTREWDDRPMVCFIGHNPSTADHLVDDPTVRRWMHFARAWGRGGLVAVNLYPIRTSDPWQARMWADYERNGSDWWVRDMLTLNVEVIAKEAKACGLVVACWGAIARDGNWNDHVVEQIVSGDEPWPSVYVFRLTAAGAPVHPMARGKHRVPDDAQPIIWQPAMKETSND
;
A
#
# COMPACT_ATOMS: atom_id res chain seq x y z
N MET A 1 0.51 26.00 10.92
CA MET A 1 -0.68 26.42 10.13
C MET A 1 -0.63 25.63 8.83
N THR A 2 -1.50 24.65 8.64
CA THR A 2 -1.64 23.93 7.37
C THR A 2 -2.29 24.87 6.38
N ASP A 3 -1.61 25.11 5.27
CA ASP A 3 -2.09 25.97 4.20
C ASP A 3 -3.34 25.34 3.57
N LYS A 4 -4.52 25.81 3.96
CA LYS A 4 -5.81 25.33 3.43
C LYS A 4 -5.94 25.54 1.92
N THR A 5 -5.18 26.45 1.35
CA THR A 5 -5.19 26.72 -0.10
C THR A 5 -4.47 25.62 -0.88
N ALA A 6 -3.39 25.07 -0.34
CA ALA A 6 -2.66 23.95 -0.95
C ALA A 6 -3.50 22.64 -0.96
N ASP A 7 -4.41 22.48 -0.02
CA ASP A 7 -5.28 21.30 0.08
C ASP A 7 -6.40 21.28 -0.98
N LEU A 8 -6.80 22.44 -1.49
CA LEU A 8 -7.81 22.60 -2.54
C LEU A 8 -7.31 22.21 -3.94
N LEU A 9 -6.00 22.14 -4.13
CA LEU A 9 -5.37 21.80 -5.41
C LEU A 9 -5.05 20.28 -5.54
N ILE A 10 -5.36 19.49 -4.51
CA ILE A 10 -5.07 18.04 -4.54
C ILE A 10 -6.13 17.32 -5.37
N LYS A 11 -5.71 16.72 -6.48
CA LYS A 11 -6.55 15.79 -7.22
C LYS A 11 -6.71 14.50 -6.41
N ARG A 12 -7.96 14.13 -6.12
CA ARG A 12 -8.33 13.03 -5.24
C ARG A 12 -9.06 11.94 -6.02
N GLY A 13 -8.69 10.69 -5.81
CA GLY A 13 -9.32 9.56 -6.46
C GLY A 13 -9.39 8.34 -5.55
N ALA A 14 -10.30 7.43 -5.87
CA ALA A 14 -10.36 6.10 -5.28
C ALA A 14 -11.15 5.16 -6.22
N THR A 15 -10.71 3.91 -6.32
CA THR A 15 -11.43 2.87 -7.06
C THR A 15 -12.04 1.85 -6.09
N PHE A 16 -13.28 1.45 -6.37
CA PHE A 16 -14.08 0.58 -5.51
C PHE A 16 -14.75 -0.52 -6.30
N SER A 17 -15.17 -1.59 -5.61
CA SER A 17 -16.20 -2.50 -6.15
C SER A 17 -17.55 -1.75 -6.33
N PRO A 18 -18.49 -2.28 -7.14
CA PRO A 18 -19.80 -1.65 -7.33
C PRO A 18 -20.53 -1.34 -6.02
N GLU A 19 -20.48 -2.25 -5.04
CA GLU A 19 -21.11 -2.12 -3.72
C GLU A 19 -20.29 -1.26 -2.75
N ARG A 20 -19.09 -0.80 -3.19
CA ARG A 20 -18.15 0.00 -2.40
C ARG A 20 -17.68 -0.66 -1.10
N THR A 21 -17.82 -1.98 -0.99
CA THR A 21 -17.30 -2.79 0.13
C THR A 21 -15.81 -3.05 0.01
N LEU A 22 -15.28 -3.07 -1.22
CA LEU A 22 -13.85 -3.17 -1.51
C LEU A 22 -13.33 -1.83 -2.04
N ARG A 23 -12.10 -1.46 -1.67
CA ARG A 23 -11.34 -0.34 -2.23
C ARG A 23 -10.00 -0.86 -2.75
N PHE A 24 -9.79 -0.75 -4.04
CA PHE A 24 -8.55 -1.20 -4.68
C PHE A 24 -7.45 -0.15 -4.62
N THR A 25 -7.80 1.13 -4.91
CA THR A 25 -6.83 2.23 -4.87
C THR A 25 -7.38 3.45 -4.13
N LEU A 26 -6.46 4.30 -3.67
CA LEU A 26 -6.75 5.67 -3.24
C LEU A 26 -5.59 6.55 -3.70
N THR A 27 -5.89 7.65 -4.40
CA THR A 27 -4.88 8.55 -4.95
C THR A 27 -4.97 9.95 -4.39
N ARG A 28 -3.82 10.61 -4.25
CA ARG A 28 -3.66 12.02 -3.91
C ARG A 28 -2.52 12.58 -4.75
N GLU A 29 -2.80 13.51 -5.64
CA GLU A 29 -1.86 14.08 -6.60
C GLU A 29 -1.87 15.60 -6.44
N TRP A 30 -0.72 16.22 -6.27
CA TRP A 30 -0.57 17.68 -6.07
C TRP A 30 0.39 18.34 -7.04
N ASP A 31 1.19 17.57 -7.80
CA ASP A 31 1.99 18.05 -8.93
C ASP A 31 2.41 16.90 -9.86
N ASP A 32 3.13 17.22 -10.93
CA ASP A 32 3.49 16.27 -12.01
C ASP A 32 4.72 15.39 -11.70
N ARG A 33 5.33 15.50 -10.51
CA ARG A 33 6.44 14.62 -10.12
C ARG A 33 5.94 13.19 -9.90
N PRO A 34 6.82 12.18 -10.04
CA PRO A 34 6.42 10.79 -9.81
C PRO A 34 5.75 10.59 -8.45
N MET A 35 4.72 9.77 -8.41
CA MET A 35 4.04 9.36 -7.17
C MET A 35 4.84 8.30 -6.41
N VAL A 36 4.42 8.01 -5.19
CA VAL A 36 4.86 6.86 -4.39
C VAL A 36 3.68 5.92 -4.15
N CYS A 37 3.92 4.62 -4.27
CA CYS A 37 2.96 3.58 -3.92
C CYS A 37 3.16 3.13 -2.47
N PHE A 38 2.13 3.31 -1.62
CA PHE A 38 2.10 2.75 -0.27
C PHE A 38 1.22 1.51 -0.21
N ILE A 39 1.75 0.43 0.39
CA ILE A 39 1.01 -0.81 0.58
C ILE A 39 0.65 -0.94 2.06
N GLY A 40 -0.63 -0.70 2.38
CA GLY A 40 -1.20 -0.88 3.72
C GLY A 40 -1.74 -2.28 3.96
N HIS A 41 -2.37 -2.50 5.12
CA HIS A 41 -3.03 -3.77 5.44
C HIS A 41 -4.38 -3.89 4.75
N ASN A 42 -5.32 -3.01 5.10
CA ASN A 42 -6.66 -2.92 4.51
C ASN A 42 -7.15 -1.47 4.51
N PRO A 43 -8.08 -1.11 3.63
CA PRO A 43 -8.72 0.21 3.64
C PRO A 43 -9.57 0.41 4.89
N SER A 44 -9.48 1.60 5.49
CA SER A 44 -10.35 2.02 6.58
C SER A 44 -11.44 2.97 6.05
N THR A 45 -11.54 4.16 6.64
CA THR A 45 -12.61 5.13 6.36
C THR A 45 -12.27 6.12 5.24
N ALA A 46 -10.99 6.25 4.87
CA ALA A 46 -10.58 7.19 3.82
C ALA A 46 -11.20 6.83 2.46
N ASP A 47 -11.60 7.85 1.73
CA ASP A 47 -12.15 7.75 0.37
C ASP A 47 -11.65 8.92 -0.52
N HIS A 48 -12.34 9.18 -1.63
CA HIS A 48 -12.01 10.28 -2.53
C HIS A 48 -12.25 11.67 -1.92
N LEU A 49 -12.96 11.79 -0.82
CA LEU A 49 -13.28 13.08 -0.15
C LEU A 49 -12.51 13.26 1.15
N VAL A 50 -12.35 12.18 1.93
CA VAL A 50 -11.88 12.25 3.32
C VAL A 50 -10.55 11.51 3.50
N ASP A 51 -9.60 12.17 4.15
CA ASP A 51 -8.32 11.58 4.55
C ASP A 51 -8.36 11.12 6.01
N ASP A 52 -8.08 9.85 6.24
CA ASP A 52 -7.83 9.33 7.58
C ASP A 52 -6.40 9.69 8.07
N PRO A 53 -6.06 9.47 9.34
CA PRO A 53 -4.74 9.76 9.87
C PRO A 53 -3.60 9.06 9.12
N THR A 54 -3.82 7.86 8.60
CA THR A 54 -2.82 7.10 7.85
C THR A 54 -2.52 7.75 6.50
N VAL A 55 -3.56 8.13 5.76
CA VAL A 55 -3.42 8.84 4.47
C VAL A 55 -2.70 10.16 4.67
N ARG A 56 -3.07 10.95 5.69
CA ARG A 56 -2.35 12.20 6.01
C ARG A 56 -0.88 11.97 6.32
N ARG A 57 -0.55 10.87 6.98
CA ARG A 57 0.83 10.49 7.27
C ARG A 57 1.60 10.10 6.01
N TRP A 58 0.98 9.36 5.10
CA TRP A 58 1.55 9.03 3.80
C TRP A 58 1.78 10.28 2.94
N MET A 59 0.83 11.21 2.92
CA MET A 59 1.00 12.50 2.22
C MET A 59 2.19 13.29 2.76
N HIS A 60 2.40 13.30 4.09
CA HIS A 60 3.56 13.92 4.71
C HIS A 60 4.87 13.31 4.18
N PHE A 61 5.00 11.99 4.19
CA PHE A 61 6.20 11.32 3.69
C PHE A 61 6.40 11.51 2.19
N ALA A 62 5.36 11.38 1.38
CA ALA A 62 5.46 11.60 -0.05
C ALA A 62 5.98 13.01 -0.38
N ARG A 63 5.50 14.03 0.32
CA ARG A 63 6.01 15.41 0.18
C ARG A 63 7.46 15.55 0.66
N ALA A 64 7.80 14.98 1.81
CA ALA A 64 9.16 15.01 2.35
C ALA A 64 10.18 14.33 1.42
N TRP A 65 9.75 13.32 0.66
CA TRP A 65 10.59 12.62 -0.34
C TRP A 65 10.53 13.26 -1.73
N GLY A 66 9.93 14.45 -1.86
CA GLY A 66 9.86 15.18 -3.12
C GLY A 66 8.96 14.55 -4.17
N ARG A 67 7.95 13.75 -3.78
CA ARG A 67 6.99 13.13 -4.70
C ARG A 67 5.82 14.06 -5.00
N GLY A 68 5.27 13.94 -6.22
CA GLY A 68 4.13 14.72 -6.70
C GLY A 68 2.78 14.19 -6.24
N GLY A 69 2.75 13.01 -5.64
CA GLY A 69 1.54 12.37 -5.16
C GLY A 69 1.79 11.03 -4.51
N LEU A 70 0.71 10.36 -4.18
CA LEU A 70 0.72 8.97 -3.73
C LEU A 70 -0.44 8.17 -4.33
N VAL A 71 -0.22 6.87 -4.49
CA VAL A 71 -1.27 5.87 -4.57
C VAL A 71 -1.16 4.95 -3.37
N ALA A 72 -2.28 4.69 -2.72
CA ALA A 72 -2.39 3.73 -1.62
C ALA A 72 -3.18 2.51 -2.09
N VAL A 73 -2.55 1.35 -1.95
CA VAL A 73 -3.11 0.02 -2.16
C VAL A 73 -3.02 -0.77 -0.85
N ASN A 74 -3.66 -1.93 -0.78
CA ASN A 74 -3.69 -2.69 0.46
C ASN A 74 -3.59 -4.19 0.18
N LEU A 75 -2.99 -4.95 1.12
CA LEU A 75 -2.93 -6.42 1.04
C LEU A 75 -4.31 -7.03 0.85
N TYR A 76 -5.30 -6.48 1.55
CA TYR A 76 -6.71 -6.88 1.47
C TYR A 76 -7.55 -5.69 1.04
N PRO A 77 -8.42 -5.81 0.01
CA PRO A 77 -9.21 -4.68 -0.49
C PRO A 77 -10.43 -4.34 0.36
N ILE A 78 -10.84 -5.22 1.28
CA ILE A 78 -12.05 -5.02 2.08
C ILE A 78 -11.95 -3.81 3.00
N ARG A 79 -12.99 -2.98 2.98
CA ARG A 79 -13.10 -1.75 3.78
C ARG A 79 -13.61 -2.08 5.18
N THR A 80 -12.72 -2.01 6.15
CA THR A 80 -13.08 -2.17 7.56
C THR A 80 -12.09 -1.39 8.44
N SER A 81 -12.55 -0.89 9.59
CA SER A 81 -11.69 -0.32 10.61
C SER A 81 -11.02 -1.37 11.50
N ASP A 82 -11.48 -2.63 11.40
CA ASP A 82 -10.92 -3.76 12.13
C ASP A 82 -10.03 -4.61 11.20
N PRO A 83 -8.72 -4.57 11.37
CA PRO A 83 -7.80 -5.33 10.53
C PRO A 83 -7.89 -6.85 10.71
N TRP A 84 -8.45 -7.34 11.81
CA TRP A 84 -8.73 -8.76 11.98
C TRP A 84 -9.88 -9.23 11.09
N GLN A 85 -10.93 -8.41 10.94
CA GLN A 85 -12.02 -8.71 10.01
C GLN A 85 -11.51 -8.81 8.57
N ALA A 86 -10.58 -7.93 8.17
CA ALA A 86 -9.99 -7.99 6.84
C ALA A 86 -9.27 -9.32 6.58
N ARG A 87 -8.50 -9.79 7.56
CA ARG A 87 -7.81 -11.07 7.49
C ARG A 87 -8.80 -12.24 7.48
N MET A 88 -9.77 -12.26 8.41
CA MET A 88 -10.78 -13.32 8.47
C MET A 88 -11.58 -13.43 7.18
N TRP A 89 -11.94 -12.29 6.57
CA TRP A 89 -12.58 -12.27 5.27
C TRP A 89 -11.74 -12.97 4.22
N ALA A 90 -10.45 -12.67 4.12
CA ALA A 90 -9.55 -13.29 3.16
C ALA A 90 -9.27 -14.77 3.47
N ASP A 91 -9.16 -15.16 4.75
CA ASP A 91 -8.91 -16.55 5.16
C ASP A 91 -10.14 -17.43 4.93
N TYR A 92 -11.33 -16.95 5.27
CA TYR A 92 -12.60 -17.63 5.03
C TYR A 92 -12.76 -17.97 3.55
N GLU A 93 -12.42 -17.03 2.70
CA GLU A 93 -12.65 -17.10 1.28
C GLU A 93 -11.54 -17.84 0.51
N ARG A 94 -10.30 -17.82 0.99
CA ARG A 94 -9.23 -18.66 0.42
C ARG A 94 -9.44 -20.14 0.68
N ASN A 95 -10.08 -20.48 1.80
CA ASN A 95 -10.38 -21.85 2.22
C ASN A 95 -11.81 -22.27 1.87
N GLY A 96 -12.65 -21.35 1.45
CA GLY A 96 -14.04 -21.57 1.07
C GLY A 96 -14.24 -21.79 -0.43
N SER A 97 -15.47 -22.11 -0.80
CA SER A 97 -15.91 -22.32 -2.19
C SER A 97 -16.33 -21.02 -2.90
N ASP A 98 -16.21 -19.87 -2.27
CA ASP A 98 -16.63 -18.61 -2.86
C ASP A 98 -15.59 -18.10 -3.86
N TRP A 99 -15.83 -18.44 -5.13
CA TRP A 99 -15.01 -18.03 -6.27
C TRP A 99 -14.88 -16.51 -6.40
N TRP A 100 -15.92 -15.75 -6.03
CA TRP A 100 -15.96 -14.30 -6.19
C TRP A 100 -14.85 -13.60 -5.36
N VAL A 101 -14.63 -14.04 -4.14
CA VAL A 101 -13.61 -13.41 -3.30
C VAL A 101 -12.21 -13.80 -3.73
N ARG A 102 -12.03 -15.04 -4.21
CA ARG A 102 -10.76 -15.43 -4.82
C ARG A 102 -10.44 -14.53 -6.01
N ASP A 103 -11.42 -14.27 -6.87
CA ASP A 103 -11.26 -13.38 -8.03
C ASP A 103 -10.96 -11.95 -7.59
N MET A 104 -11.62 -11.45 -6.53
CA MET A 104 -11.35 -10.12 -5.99
C MET A 104 -9.96 -9.99 -5.37
N LEU A 105 -9.46 -11.03 -4.71
CA LEU A 105 -8.09 -11.05 -4.21
C LEU A 105 -7.07 -11.08 -5.36
N THR A 106 -7.31 -11.87 -6.39
CA THR A 106 -6.47 -11.92 -7.60
C THR A 106 -6.44 -10.56 -8.29
N LEU A 107 -7.60 -9.99 -8.55
CA LEU A 107 -7.71 -8.63 -9.12
C LEU A 107 -6.97 -7.59 -8.26
N ASN A 108 -7.09 -7.69 -6.94
CA ASN A 108 -6.39 -6.78 -6.02
C ASN A 108 -4.87 -6.88 -6.17
N VAL A 109 -4.32 -8.08 -6.29
CA VAL A 109 -2.88 -8.30 -6.50
C VAL A 109 -2.43 -7.70 -7.83
N GLU A 110 -3.18 -7.90 -8.91
CA GLU A 110 -2.91 -7.28 -10.22
C GLU A 110 -2.90 -5.76 -10.14
N VAL A 111 -3.87 -5.17 -9.42
CA VAL A 111 -3.91 -3.71 -9.19
C VAL A 111 -2.70 -3.25 -8.39
N ILE A 112 -2.32 -3.96 -7.32
CA ILE A 112 -1.14 -3.64 -6.52
C ILE A 112 0.12 -3.65 -7.39
N ALA A 113 0.34 -4.70 -8.16
CA ALA A 113 1.52 -4.83 -9.02
C ALA A 113 1.56 -3.73 -10.10
N LYS A 114 0.43 -3.42 -10.73
CA LYS A 114 0.30 -2.34 -11.72
C LYS A 114 0.67 -0.99 -11.12
N GLU A 115 0.07 -0.61 -9.99
CA GLU A 115 0.31 0.69 -9.36
C GLU A 115 1.74 0.80 -8.82
N ALA A 116 2.28 -0.29 -8.27
CA ALA A 116 3.66 -0.36 -7.82
C ALA A 116 4.66 -0.09 -8.97
N LYS A 117 4.47 -0.76 -10.10
CA LYS A 117 5.30 -0.58 -11.31
C LYS A 117 5.20 0.85 -11.86
N ALA A 118 4.00 1.43 -11.89
CA ALA A 118 3.78 2.80 -12.37
C ALA A 118 4.48 3.87 -11.51
N CYS A 119 4.59 3.65 -10.19
CA CYS A 119 5.20 4.62 -9.26
C CYS A 119 6.73 4.51 -9.16
N GLY A 120 7.32 3.35 -9.36
CA GLY A 120 8.75 3.09 -9.23
C GLY A 120 9.30 3.17 -7.79
N LEU A 121 8.67 3.89 -6.86
CA LEU A 121 8.95 3.86 -5.42
C LEU A 121 7.77 3.20 -4.71
N VAL A 122 8.01 2.04 -4.13
CA VAL A 122 7.00 1.22 -3.45
C VAL A 122 7.37 1.05 -1.99
N VAL A 123 6.47 1.39 -1.08
CA VAL A 123 6.73 1.31 0.37
C VAL A 123 5.72 0.39 1.04
N ALA A 124 6.19 -0.76 1.49
CA ALA A 124 5.43 -1.69 2.30
C ALA A 124 5.31 -1.15 3.73
N CYS A 125 4.08 -1.04 4.24
CA CYS A 125 3.83 -0.46 5.55
C CYS A 125 2.53 -0.97 6.20
N TRP A 126 2.20 -2.24 6.03
CA TRP A 126 0.98 -2.87 6.54
C TRP A 126 0.97 -3.17 8.04
N GLY A 127 2.13 -3.11 8.70
CA GLY A 127 2.25 -3.35 10.14
C GLY A 127 2.35 -4.84 10.53
N ALA A 128 2.63 -5.08 11.82
CA ALA A 128 2.84 -6.43 12.36
C ALA A 128 1.56 -7.29 12.43
N ILE A 129 0.39 -6.71 12.19
CA ILE A 129 -0.89 -7.45 12.21
C ILE A 129 -1.05 -8.35 10.96
N ALA A 130 -0.41 -8.00 9.86
CA ALA A 130 -0.34 -8.81 8.66
C ALA A 130 0.60 -10.01 8.86
N ARG A 131 0.16 -11.00 9.64
CA ARG A 131 0.94 -12.20 9.97
C ARG A 131 0.78 -13.33 8.96
N ASP A 132 0.18 -13.09 7.84
CA ASP A 132 0.06 -14.05 6.75
C ASP A 132 1.29 -13.95 5.84
N GLY A 133 2.38 -14.58 6.27
CA GLY A 133 3.65 -14.54 5.55
C GLY A 133 3.51 -14.97 4.09
N ASN A 134 2.83 -16.08 3.84
CA ASN A 134 2.66 -16.60 2.48
C ASN A 134 1.91 -15.63 1.56
N TRP A 135 0.87 -14.95 2.09
CA TRP A 135 0.13 -13.95 1.31
C TRP A 135 0.95 -12.69 1.05
N ASN A 136 1.64 -12.21 2.09
CA ASN A 136 2.49 -11.03 1.96
C ASN A 136 3.63 -11.27 0.97
N ASP A 137 4.27 -12.44 1.05
CA ASP A 137 5.36 -12.83 0.15
C ASP A 137 4.85 -12.97 -1.29
N HIS A 138 3.67 -13.57 -1.49
CA HIS A 138 3.02 -13.65 -2.79
C HIS A 138 2.78 -12.25 -3.40
N VAL A 139 2.22 -11.31 -2.63
CA VAL A 139 1.99 -9.94 -3.11
C VAL A 139 3.31 -9.25 -3.48
N VAL A 140 4.35 -9.40 -2.65
CA VAL A 140 5.67 -8.81 -2.92
C VAL A 140 6.30 -9.44 -4.17
N GLU A 141 6.21 -10.75 -4.33
CA GLU A 141 6.71 -11.46 -5.51
C GLU A 141 6.08 -10.93 -6.80
N GLN A 142 4.77 -10.68 -6.83
CA GLN A 142 4.09 -10.12 -7.99
C GLN A 142 4.55 -8.67 -8.34
N ILE A 143 5.11 -7.95 -7.37
CA ILE A 143 5.67 -6.61 -7.58
C ILE A 143 7.09 -6.69 -8.16
N VAL A 144 7.95 -7.56 -7.60
CA VAL A 144 9.37 -7.62 -7.93
C VAL A 144 9.69 -8.59 -9.08
N SER A 145 8.70 -9.30 -9.60
CA SER A 145 8.78 -10.26 -10.70
C SER A 145 7.72 -10.00 -11.79
N GLY A 146 7.66 -10.82 -12.82
CA GLY A 146 6.72 -10.68 -13.94
C GLY A 146 7.25 -9.74 -15.02
N ASP A 147 6.38 -8.93 -15.65
CA ASP A 147 6.79 -8.01 -16.71
C ASP A 147 7.52 -6.78 -16.17
N GLU A 148 8.59 -6.35 -16.84
CA GLU A 148 9.33 -5.12 -16.50
C GLU A 148 8.44 -3.85 -16.62
N PRO A 149 8.77 -2.78 -15.86
CA PRO A 149 9.86 -2.62 -14.91
C PRO A 149 9.55 -3.20 -13.52
N TRP A 150 10.58 -3.76 -12.88
CA TRP A 150 10.46 -4.34 -11.52
C TRP A 150 10.94 -3.32 -10.48
N PRO A 151 10.05 -2.68 -9.72
CA PRO A 151 10.49 -1.77 -8.66
C PRO A 151 11.00 -2.56 -7.45
N SER A 152 12.01 -2.00 -6.77
CA SER A 152 12.34 -2.46 -5.43
C SER A 152 11.23 -2.11 -4.44
N VAL A 153 11.00 -2.96 -3.43
CA VAL A 153 10.08 -2.67 -2.34
C VAL A 153 10.87 -2.15 -1.14
N TYR A 154 10.44 -1.03 -0.62
CA TYR A 154 11.02 -0.33 0.52
C TYR A 154 10.14 -0.47 1.76
N VAL A 155 10.69 -0.14 2.90
CA VAL A 155 10.00 -0.04 4.20
C VAL A 155 10.47 1.21 4.94
N PHE A 156 9.71 1.70 5.91
CA PHE A 156 10.22 2.68 6.88
C PHE A 156 11.26 2.04 7.80
N ARG A 157 10.95 0.85 8.28
CA ARG A 157 11.78 -0.05 9.09
C ARG A 157 11.07 -1.39 9.27
N LEU A 158 11.76 -2.37 9.81
CA LEU A 158 11.17 -3.66 10.17
C LEU A 158 10.98 -3.77 11.68
N THR A 159 9.98 -4.53 12.12
CA THR A 159 9.85 -5.02 13.49
C THR A 159 10.90 -6.10 13.77
N ALA A 160 11.07 -6.50 15.04
CA ALA A 160 11.95 -7.62 15.38
C ALA A 160 11.53 -8.95 14.71
N ALA A 161 10.27 -9.08 14.33
CA ALA A 161 9.75 -10.24 13.60
C ALA A 161 9.79 -10.07 12.07
N GLY A 162 10.51 -9.07 11.55
CA GLY A 162 10.67 -8.85 10.09
C GLY A 162 9.47 -8.19 9.39
N ALA A 163 8.41 -7.80 10.09
CA ALA A 163 7.25 -7.17 9.47
C ALA A 163 7.50 -5.68 9.18
N PRO A 164 7.08 -5.14 8.02
CA PRO A 164 7.07 -3.71 7.72
C PRO A 164 6.30 -2.91 8.77
N VAL A 165 6.90 -1.85 9.30
CA VAL A 165 6.28 -1.02 10.34
C VAL A 165 5.20 -0.13 9.73
N HIS A 166 4.03 -0.08 10.39
CA HIS A 166 2.94 0.80 9.99
C HIS A 166 3.28 2.28 10.28
N PRO A 167 2.96 3.25 9.41
CA PRO A 167 3.34 4.66 9.58
C PRO A 167 2.78 5.30 10.87
N MET A 168 1.68 4.77 11.40
CA MET A 168 1.06 5.22 12.64
C MET A 168 1.48 4.39 13.86
N ALA A 169 2.53 3.57 13.76
CA ALA A 169 3.04 2.79 14.88
C ALA A 169 3.46 3.70 16.05
N ARG A 170 3.26 3.20 17.29
CA ARG A 170 3.50 3.94 18.52
C ARG A 170 4.69 3.36 19.30
N GLY A 171 5.10 4.09 20.35
CA GLY A 171 6.18 3.67 21.25
C GLY A 171 7.49 3.43 20.50
N LYS A 172 8.17 2.32 20.82
CA LYS A 172 9.47 1.97 20.22
C LYS A 172 9.46 1.77 18.70
N HIS A 173 8.28 1.58 18.11
CA HIS A 173 8.08 1.40 16.67
C HIS A 173 7.64 2.68 15.94
N ARG A 174 7.54 3.80 16.66
CA ARG A 174 7.18 5.08 16.04
C ARG A 174 8.11 5.37 14.85
N VAL A 175 7.50 5.73 13.72
CA VAL A 175 8.23 6.19 12.52
C VAL A 175 8.49 7.69 12.68
N PRO A 176 9.77 8.15 12.67
CA PRO A 176 10.10 9.59 12.70
C PRO A 176 9.53 10.35 11.51
N ASP A 177 9.38 11.66 11.64
CA ASP A 177 8.81 12.51 10.59
C ASP A 177 9.76 12.68 9.39
N ASP A 178 11.05 12.52 9.62
CA ASP A 178 12.15 12.60 8.65
C ASP A 178 12.61 11.22 8.13
N ALA A 179 11.85 10.14 8.45
CA ALA A 179 12.20 8.79 8.02
C ALA A 179 12.35 8.71 6.49
N GLN A 180 13.44 8.08 6.05
CA GLN A 180 13.70 7.76 4.66
C GLN A 180 13.31 6.30 4.37
N PRO A 181 12.88 5.98 3.15
CA PRO A 181 12.58 4.60 2.76
C PRO A 181 13.87 3.77 2.65
N ILE A 182 13.85 2.56 3.20
CA ILE A 182 14.97 1.62 3.20
C ILE A 182 14.62 0.44 2.29
N ILE A 183 15.52 0.03 1.40
CA ILE A 183 15.28 -1.16 0.55
C ILE A 183 15.07 -2.38 1.45
N TRP A 184 13.97 -3.08 1.19
CA TRP A 184 13.61 -4.34 1.86
C TRP A 184 13.71 -5.52 0.88
N GLN A 185 13.07 -5.42 -0.28
CA GLN A 185 13.16 -6.40 -1.35
C GLN A 185 13.69 -5.68 -2.60
N PRO A 186 14.90 -6.00 -3.05
CA PRO A 186 15.43 -5.42 -4.28
C PRO A 186 14.67 -5.93 -5.50
N ALA A 187 14.60 -5.13 -6.54
CA ALA A 187 14.11 -5.58 -7.84
C ALA A 187 14.92 -6.81 -8.31
N MET A 188 14.24 -7.79 -8.89
CA MET A 188 14.93 -8.91 -9.52
C MET A 188 15.71 -8.36 -10.73
N LYS A 189 17.01 -8.66 -10.80
CA LYS A 189 17.80 -8.40 -12.01
C LYS A 189 17.63 -9.58 -12.94
N GLU A 190 17.49 -9.33 -14.26
CA GLU A 190 17.71 -10.40 -15.20
C GLU A 190 19.07 -11.07 -14.91
N THR A 191 19.06 -12.36 -14.68
CA THR A 191 20.29 -13.13 -14.77
C THR A 191 20.66 -13.14 -16.24
N SER A 192 21.64 -12.28 -16.63
CA SER A 192 22.30 -12.41 -17.92
C SER A 192 22.87 -13.82 -17.96
N ASN A 193 22.25 -14.69 -18.76
CA ASN A 193 22.88 -15.94 -19.18
C ASN A 193 24.00 -15.53 -20.14
N ASP A 194 25.20 -15.37 -19.60
CA ASP A 194 26.45 -15.37 -20.37
C ASP A 194 26.81 -16.79 -20.75
#